data_c799ea73ec57ce5c1c5516f96ff9fb76
#
_entry.id   c799ea73ec57ce5c1c5516f96ff9fb76
#
_cell.length_a   1.000
_cell.length_b   1.000
_cell.length_c   1.000
_cell.angle_alpha   90.00
_cell.angle_beta   90.00
_cell.angle_gamma   90.00
#
_symmetry.space_group_name_H-M   'P 1'
#
loop_
_entity.id
_entity.type
_entity.pdbx_description
1 polymer ?
#
loop_
_entity_poly.entity_id
_entity_poly.type
_entity_poly.pdbx_seq_one_letter_code
_entity_poly.pdbx_strand_id
1 'polypeptide(L)'
;MIHVVDKNYTVNYRLVMNTEMIKVFWRPGWTSCLRTKEFLSIREIDFVSIDIQKQPDAWTELKKLGAESIPVVSRGNDWTYAQILTDVSDFLDIEAPTNGILSGPELVVMLDMILAAAQRYIRQLPTSELDKNVRNRKRTLGHLANHIFRIPEGFLSAAQGGELSYDFLAKGQDSWMKTGDDIARFGDDIRQQVKDWWFKNLDVECTETVVKTYYGDRQMYEVLERTCWHSGQHVRQIMMLLEEDFGIQPDQPLTADDFAGLPMPEKTWDDEPE
;
A
#
# COMPACT_ATOMS: atom_id res chain seq x y z
N MET A 1 -52.05 29.26 -46.16
CA MET A 1 -51.44 27.93 -46.42
C MET A 1 -49.97 28.11 -46.12
N ILE A 2 -49.63 27.78 -44.88
CA ILE A 2 -48.26 27.97 -44.31
C ILE A 2 -47.63 26.60 -44.16
N HIS A 3 -46.55 26.33 -44.90
CA HIS A 3 -45.74 25.12 -44.72
C HIS A 3 -44.79 25.33 -43.60
N VAL A 4 -45.00 24.57 -42.51
CA VAL A 4 -44.05 24.40 -41.43
C VAL A 4 -43.10 23.27 -41.84
N VAL A 5 -41.81 23.59 -42.03
CA VAL A 5 -40.75 22.61 -42.22
C VAL A 5 -40.16 22.31 -40.85
N ASP A 6 -40.49 21.16 -40.33
CA ASP A 6 -39.92 20.59 -39.12
C ASP A 6 -38.51 20.08 -39.43
N LYS A 7 -37.47 20.76 -38.91
CA LYS A 7 -36.09 20.26 -38.94
C LYS A 7 -35.76 19.65 -37.63
N ASN A 8 -35.99 18.35 -37.54
CA ASN A 8 -35.45 17.49 -36.46
C ASN A 8 -33.93 17.47 -36.56
N TYR A 9 -33.26 18.31 -35.76
CA TYR A 9 -31.84 18.15 -35.44
C TYR A 9 -31.73 17.08 -34.37
N THR A 10 -31.57 15.85 -34.79
CA THR A 10 -31.12 14.78 -33.89
C THR A 10 -29.62 14.99 -33.67
N VAL A 11 -29.25 15.66 -32.60
CA VAL A 11 -27.87 15.71 -32.13
C VAL A 11 -27.57 14.31 -31.55
N ASN A 12 -26.97 13.47 -32.38
CA ASN A 12 -26.36 12.21 -31.89
C ASN A 12 -25.15 12.57 -31.04
N TYR A 13 -25.37 12.75 -29.72
CA TYR A 13 -24.32 12.61 -28.74
C TYR A 13 -23.93 11.13 -28.71
N ARG A 14 -23.06 10.76 -29.63
CA ARG A 14 -22.32 9.51 -29.51
C ARG A 14 -21.34 9.74 -28.37
N LEU A 15 -21.78 9.44 -27.14
CA LEU A 15 -20.88 9.14 -26.05
C LEU A 15 -19.95 8.05 -26.58
N VAL A 16 -18.73 8.43 -26.94
CA VAL A 16 -17.65 7.50 -27.17
C VAL A 16 -17.35 6.97 -25.78
N MET A 17 -18.13 5.96 -25.38
CA MET A 17 -17.75 5.13 -24.24
C MET A 17 -16.39 4.56 -24.60
N ASN A 18 -15.36 4.98 -23.91
CA ASN A 18 -14.05 4.38 -24.06
C ASN A 18 -14.19 2.93 -23.55
N THR A 19 -14.47 2.02 -24.50
CA THR A 19 -14.82 0.61 -24.23
C THR A 19 -13.59 -0.26 -23.99
N GLU A 20 -12.41 0.35 -23.85
CA GLU A 20 -11.21 -0.40 -23.52
C GLU A 20 -11.29 -0.93 -22.09
N MET A 21 -11.11 -2.24 -21.95
CA MET A 21 -11.20 -2.90 -20.65
C MET A 21 -10.13 -2.38 -19.71
N ILE A 22 -10.54 -2.13 -18.48
CA ILE A 22 -9.62 -1.81 -17.38
C ILE A 22 -8.83 -3.08 -17.06
N LYS A 23 -7.51 -2.95 -16.91
CA LYS A 23 -6.62 -4.03 -16.48
C LYS A 23 -5.94 -3.64 -15.19
N VAL A 24 -5.82 -4.60 -14.28
CA VAL A 24 -5.05 -4.43 -13.03
C VAL A 24 -3.90 -5.42 -13.05
N PHE A 25 -2.67 -4.90 -13.14
CA PHE A 25 -1.45 -5.69 -13.04
C PHE A 25 -1.03 -5.77 -11.57
N TRP A 26 -0.91 -6.98 -11.07
CA TRP A 26 -0.72 -7.23 -9.66
C TRP A 26 0.03 -8.55 -9.40
N ARG A 27 0.42 -8.78 -8.17
CA ARG A 27 0.92 -10.08 -7.69
C ARG A 27 0.39 -10.39 -6.30
N PRO A 28 0.27 -11.70 -5.94
CA PRO A 28 -0.07 -12.11 -4.58
C PRO A 28 0.89 -11.58 -3.53
N GLY A 29 0.40 -11.37 -2.31
CA GLY A 29 1.21 -10.98 -1.16
C GLY A 29 1.60 -9.49 -1.10
N TRP A 30 1.19 -8.68 -2.06
CA TRP A 30 1.41 -7.24 -2.04
C TRP A 30 0.17 -6.50 -1.56
N THR A 31 0.30 -5.84 -0.41
CA THR A 31 -0.84 -5.16 0.24
C THR A 31 -1.46 -4.07 -0.65
N SER A 32 -0.64 -3.33 -1.40
CA SER A 32 -1.15 -2.35 -2.36
C SER A 32 -1.97 -3.00 -3.48
N CYS A 33 -1.57 -4.19 -3.95
CA CYS A 33 -2.30 -4.93 -4.97
C CYS A 33 -3.67 -5.40 -4.46
N LEU A 34 -3.71 -5.97 -3.25
CA LEU A 34 -4.95 -6.36 -2.58
C LEU A 34 -5.89 -5.15 -2.47
N ARG A 35 -5.41 -4.04 -1.91
CA ARG A 35 -6.17 -2.82 -1.70
C ARG A 35 -6.74 -2.25 -3.02
N THR A 36 -5.95 -2.26 -4.09
CA THR A 36 -6.41 -1.79 -5.42
C THR A 36 -7.55 -2.65 -5.96
N LYS A 37 -7.43 -3.98 -5.87
CA LYS A 37 -8.50 -4.88 -6.30
C LYS A 37 -9.79 -4.70 -5.49
N GLU A 38 -9.68 -4.57 -4.17
CA GLU A 38 -10.82 -4.29 -3.29
C GLU A 38 -11.47 -2.94 -3.63
N PHE A 39 -10.66 -1.89 -3.80
CA PHE A 39 -11.13 -0.55 -4.14
C PHE A 39 -12.02 -0.52 -5.39
N LEU A 40 -11.61 -1.23 -6.44
CA LEU A 40 -12.36 -1.35 -7.68
C LEU A 40 -13.59 -2.25 -7.51
N SER A 41 -13.45 -3.38 -6.83
CA SER A 41 -14.55 -4.35 -6.64
C SER A 41 -15.70 -3.78 -5.82
N ILE A 42 -15.42 -3.02 -4.73
CA ILE A 42 -16.44 -2.36 -3.90
C ILE A 42 -17.25 -1.34 -4.71
N ARG A 43 -16.62 -0.73 -5.73
CA ARG A 43 -17.26 0.23 -6.63
C ARG A 43 -17.91 -0.41 -7.85
N GLU A 44 -17.97 -1.74 -7.87
CA GLU A 44 -18.55 -2.52 -8.98
C GLU A 44 -17.88 -2.20 -10.34
N ILE A 45 -16.58 -1.85 -10.32
CA ILE A 45 -15.79 -1.59 -11.53
C ILE A 45 -15.26 -2.93 -12.06
N ASP A 46 -15.69 -3.29 -13.25
CA ASP A 46 -15.19 -4.48 -13.94
C ASP A 46 -13.75 -4.28 -14.42
N PHE A 47 -12.88 -5.23 -14.15
CA PHE A 47 -11.49 -5.22 -14.61
C PHE A 47 -10.96 -6.62 -14.93
N VAL A 48 -9.98 -6.67 -15.82
CA VAL A 48 -9.18 -7.86 -16.07
C VAL A 48 -8.06 -7.94 -15.06
N SER A 49 -8.08 -8.97 -14.24
CA SER A 49 -7.07 -9.23 -13.23
C SER A 49 -5.86 -9.93 -13.86
N ILE A 50 -4.68 -9.29 -13.87
CA ILE A 50 -3.45 -9.78 -14.49
C ILE A 50 -2.42 -10.06 -13.40
N ASP A 51 -2.31 -11.32 -13.01
CA ASP A 51 -1.24 -11.79 -12.13
C ASP A 51 0.07 -11.88 -12.92
N ILE A 52 1.01 -10.99 -12.62
CA ILE A 52 2.29 -10.90 -13.34
C ILE A 52 3.21 -12.11 -13.14
N GLN A 53 2.93 -12.95 -12.15
CA GLN A 53 3.69 -14.18 -11.91
C GLN A 53 3.18 -15.34 -12.75
N LYS A 54 1.87 -15.36 -13.07
CA LYS A 54 1.22 -16.43 -13.81
C LYS A 54 1.12 -16.15 -15.31
N GLN A 55 1.16 -14.88 -15.71
CA GLN A 55 1.00 -14.46 -17.10
C GLN A 55 2.35 -14.04 -17.70
N PRO A 56 2.96 -14.84 -18.60
CA PRO A 56 4.33 -14.61 -19.10
C PRO A 56 4.52 -13.27 -19.80
N ASP A 57 3.47 -12.76 -20.47
CA ASP A 57 3.53 -11.52 -21.25
C ASP A 57 3.24 -10.27 -20.42
N ALA A 58 2.81 -10.40 -19.16
CA ALA A 58 2.39 -9.29 -18.33
C ALA A 58 3.49 -8.23 -18.13
N TRP A 59 4.73 -8.65 -17.88
CA TRP A 59 5.87 -7.72 -17.78
C TRP A 59 6.20 -7.05 -19.11
N THR A 60 6.02 -7.75 -20.23
CA THR A 60 6.23 -7.16 -21.56
C THR A 60 5.18 -6.10 -21.85
N GLU A 61 3.93 -6.34 -21.43
CA GLU A 61 2.85 -5.36 -21.55
C GLU A 61 3.11 -4.13 -20.66
N LEU A 62 3.47 -4.31 -19.38
CA LEU A 62 3.84 -3.23 -18.48
C LEU A 62 4.97 -2.36 -19.02
N LYS A 63 6.03 -2.97 -19.56
CA LYS A 63 7.16 -2.24 -20.17
C LYS A 63 6.73 -1.43 -21.39
N LYS A 64 5.79 -1.93 -22.20
CA LYS A 64 5.24 -1.17 -23.34
C LYS A 64 4.45 0.06 -22.89
N LEU A 65 3.78 -0.03 -21.74
CA LEU A 65 3.12 1.11 -21.11
C LEU A 65 4.12 2.09 -20.49
N GLY A 66 5.35 1.69 -20.24
CA GLY A 66 6.36 2.48 -19.53
C GLY A 66 6.33 2.29 -18.01
N ALA A 67 5.61 1.29 -17.50
CA ALA A 67 5.52 1.00 -16.07
C ALA A 67 6.63 0.03 -15.63
N GLU A 68 7.31 0.36 -14.53
CA GLU A 68 8.45 -0.39 -13.99
C GLU A 68 8.12 -1.11 -12.68
N SER A 69 6.93 -0.88 -12.11
CA SER A 69 6.48 -1.44 -10.85
C SER A 69 4.99 -1.80 -10.91
N ILE A 70 4.46 -2.37 -9.84
CA ILE A 70 3.06 -2.71 -9.63
C ILE A 70 2.58 -2.23 -8.25
N PRO A 71 1.25 -2.17 -7.97
CA PRO A 71 0.14 -2.37 -8.89
C PRO A 71 0.02 -1.24 -9.92
N VAL A 72 -0.48 -1.62 -11.10
CA VAL A 72 -0.79 -0.68 -12.20
C VAL A 72 -2.23 -0.91 -12.62
N VAL A 73 -2.96 0.18 -12.81
CA VAL A 73 -4.28 0.19 -13.46
C VAL A 73 -4.11 0.81 -14.84
N SER A 74 -4.57 0.13 -15.88
CA SER A 74 -4.51 0.65 -17.25
C SER A 74 -5.86 0.56 -17.96
N ARG A 75 -6.03 1.44 -18.98
CA ARG A 75 -7.14 1.43 -19.91
C ARG A 75 -6.59 1.82 -21.30
N GLY A 76 -6.49 0.83 -22.19
CA GLY A 76 -5.79 0.98 -23.45
C GLY A 76 -4.30 1.20 -23.24
N ASN A 77 -3.77 2.31 -23.78
CA ASN A 77 -2.38 2.71 -23.61
C ASN A 77 -2.14 3.66 -22.42
N ASP A 78 -3.21 4.13 -21.80
CA ASP A 78 -3.13 4.99 -20.63
C ASP A 78 -3.06 4.15 -19.35
N TRP A 79 -2.33 4.63 -18.35
CA TRP A 79 -2.16 3.91 -17.11
C TRP A 79 -1.76 4.81 -15.94
N THR A 80 -1.94 4.30 -14.73
CA THR A 80 -1.43 4.90 -13.50
C THR A 80 -0.89 3.85 -12.53
N TYR A 81 0.06 4.24 -11.68
CA TYR A 81 0.39 3.43 -10.51
C TYR A 81 -0.76 3.45 -9.50
N ALA A 82 -1.05 2.32 -8.88
CA ALA A 82 -2.11 2.21 -7.88
C ALA A 82 -1.60 2.12 -6.43
N GLN A 83 -0.44 2.73 -6.18
CA GLN A 83 0.10 2.90 -4.81
C GLN A 83 -0.72 3.93 -4.03
N ILE A 84 -1.28 4.91 -4.71
CA ILE A 84 -2.18 5.93 -4.18
C ILE A 84 -3.54 5.76 -4.85
N LEU A 85 -4.60 5.58 -4.07
CA LEU A 85 -5.94 5.29 -4.63
C LEU A 85 -6.62 6.50 -5.26
N THR A 86 -6.25 7.72 -4.87
CA THR A 86 -6.72 8.94 -5.53
C THR A 86 -6.25 9.00 -6.97
N ASP A 87 -5.02 8.56 -7.29
CA ASP A 87 -4.55 8.47 -8.68
C ASP A 87 -5.42 7.52 -9.50
N VAL A 88 -5.87 6.42 -8.89
CA VAL A 88 -6.76 5.45 -9.57
C VAL A 88 -8.14 6.05 -9.79
N SER A 89 -8.68 6.77 -8.79
CA SER A 89 -9.99 7.41 -8.94
C SER A 89 -9.97 8.51 -10.00
N ASP A 90 -8.94 9.33 -10.03
CA ASP A 90 -8.77 10.39 -11.03
C ASP A 90 -8.58 9.80 -12.44
N PHE A 91 -7.76 8.75 -12.55
CA PHE A 91 -7.53 8.06 -13.83
C PHE A 91 -8.80 7.43 -14.42
N LEU A 92 -9.67 6.90 -13.56
CA LEU A 92 -10.90 6.24 -13.99
C LEU A 92 -12.12 7.16 -14.02
N ASP A 93 -11.99 8.41 -13.54
CA ASP A 93 -13.09 9.37 -13.35
C ASP A 93 -14.20 8.79 -12.44
N ILE A 94 -13.80 8.27 -11.29
CA ILE A 94 -14.68 7.68 -10.29
C ILE A 94 -14.51 8.37 -8.92
N GLU A 95 -15.46 8.13 -8.01
CA GLU A 95 -15.43 8.73 -6.69
C GLU A 95 -14.17 8.34 -5.91
N ALA A 96 -13.49 9.35 -5.37
CA ALA A 96 -12.30 9.17 -4.55
C ALA A 96 -12.61 8.38 -3.26
N PRO A 97 -11.59 7.77 -2.61
CA PRO A 97 -11.77 7.16 -1.31
C PRO A 97 -12.32 8.19 -0.29
N THR A 98 -13.40 7.83 0.39
CA THR A 98 -14.07 8.71 1.38
C THR A 98 -13.53 8.54 2.81
N ASN A 99 -12.47 7.78 2.99
CA ASN A 99 -11.85 7.57 4.31
C ASN A 99 -11.33 8.90 4.85
N GLY A 100 -11.55 9.13 6.14
CA GLY A 100 -11.19 10.39 6.79
C GLY A 100 -9.72 10.74 6.54
N ILE A 101 -9.49 11.97 6.11
CA ILE A 101 -8.13 12.46 5.88
C ILE A 101 -7.55 12.80 7.26
N LEU A 102 -6.60 11.99 7.72
CA LEU A 102 -5.83 12.29 8.91
C LEU A 102 -4.82 13.41 8.59
N SER A 103 -4.67 14.37 9.48
CA SER A 103 -3.62 15.39 9.36
C SER A 103 -2.22 14.78 9.54
N GLY A 104 -1.18 15.48 9.11
CA GLY A 104 0.20 15.02 9.30
C GLY A 104 0.53 14.66 10.76
N PRO A 105 0.18 15.50 11.76
CA PRO A 105 0.33 15.16 13.18
C PRO A 105 -0.41 13.88 13.59
N GLU A 106 -1.65 13.68 13.14
CA GLU A 106 -2.43 12.47 13.42
C GLU A 106 -1.79 11.23 12.79
N LEU A 107 -1.28 11.33 11.56
CA LEU A 107 -0.55 10.25 10.89
C LEU A 107 0.70 9.84 11.68
N VAL A 108 1.48 10.80 12.21
CA VAL A 108 2.67 10.48 13.01
C VAL A 108 2.30 9.81 14.34
N VAL A 109 1.25 10.25 15.00
CA VAL A 109 0.73 9.61 16.23
C VAL A 109 0.24 8.18 15.92
N MET A 110 -0.48 8.02 14.84
CA MET A 110 -0.96 6.72 14.34
C MET A 110 0.21 5.78 14.02
N LEU A 111 1.21 6.27 13.29
CA LEU A 111 2.40 5.48 12.96
C LEU A 111 3.15 5.05 14.23
N ASP A 112 3.32 5.93 15.21
CA ASP A 112 3.97 5.59 16.48
C ASP A 112 3.23 4.48 17.22
N MET A 113 1.90 4.53 17.27
CA MET A 113 1.06 3.49 17.87
C MET A 113 1.19 2.15 17.13
N ILE A 114 1.14 2.17 15.79
CA ILE A 114 1.30 0.98 14.94
C ILE A 114 2.67 0.33 15.17
N LEU A 115 3.75 1.12 15.16
CA LEU A 115 5.10 0.62 15.37
C LEU A 115 5.31 0.08 16.80
N ALA A 116 4.69 0.71 17.80
CA ALA A 116 4.71 0.21 19.18
C ALA A 116 4.03 -1.15 19.30
N ALA A 117 2.89 -1.34 18.63
CA ALA A 117 2.21 -2.63 18.57
C ALA A 117 3.05 -3.68 17.83
N ALA A 118 3.63 -3.31 16.68
CA ALA A 118 4.55 -4.17 15.93
C ALA A 118 5.67 -4.73 16.81
N GLN A 119 6.31 -3.88 17.61
CA GLN A 119 7.39 -4.28 18.52
C GLN A 119 6.93 -5.30 19.55
N ARG A 120 5.72 -5.13 20.14
CA ARG A 120 5.16 -6.09 21.10
C ARG A 120 4.89 -7.44 20.43
N TYR A 121 4.24 -7.43 19.28
CA TYR A 121 3.85 -8.65 18.57
C TYR A 121 5.06 -9.42 18.03
N ILE A 122 6.04 -8.72 17.47
CA ILE A 122 7.25 -9.35 16.92
C ILE A 122 8.07 -10.02 18.01
N ARG A 123 8.10 -9.47 19.24
CA ARG A 123 8.74 -10.14 20.40
C ARG A 123 8.04 -11.42 20.82
N GLN A 124 6.76 -11.60 20.49
CA GLN A 124 6.02 -12.83 20.77
C GLN A 124 6.24 -13.93 19.71
N LEU A 125 6.81 -13.60 18.54
CA LEU A 125 7.02 -14.58 17.48
C LEU A 125 8.01 -15.65 17.90
N PRO A 126 7.69 -16.96 17.65
CA PRO A 126 8.63 -18.04 17.94
C PRO A 126 9.88 -17.91 17.08
N THR A 127 11.07 -17.85 17.70
CA THR A 127 12.35 -17.71 16.99
C THR A 127 12.57 -18.81 15.95
N SER A 128 12.12 -20.05 16.22
CA SER A 128 12.23 -21.19 15.31
C SER A 128 11.39 -21.05 14.02
N GLU A 129 10.47 -20.09 13.98
CA GLU A 129 9.58 -19.86 12.83
C GLU A 129 10.06 -18.71 11.92
N LEU A 130 10.99 -17.88 12.40
CA LEU A 130 11.42 -16.66 11.69
C LEU A 130 11.98 -16.93 10.28
N ASP A 131 12.68 -18.04 10.10
CA ASP A 131 13.28 -18.43 8.80
C ASP A 131 12.33 -19.26 7.93
N LYS A 132 11.10 -19.56 8.40
CA LYS A 132 10.11 -20.31 7.63
C LYS A 132 9.22 -19.39 6.82
N ASN A 133 8.81 -19.90 5.67
CA ASN A 133 7.84 -19.19 4.82
C ASN A 133 6.49 -19.04 5.51
N VAL A 134 5.88 -17.88 5.35
CA VAL A 134 4.58 -17.57 5.93
C VAL A 134 3.47 -18.11 5.02
N ARG A 135 2.71 -19.10 5.51
CA ARG A 135 1.55 -19.69 4.79
C ARG A 135 1.89 -19.98 3.31
N ASN A 136 1.14 -19.38 2.39
CA ASN A 136 1.30 -19.54 0.94
C ASN A 136 2.25 -18.49 0.31
N ARG A 137 3.19 -17.91 1.07
CA ARG A 137 4.15 -16.89 0.59
C ARG A 137 5.56 -17.44 0.54
N LYS A 138 6.34 -16.95 -0.42
CA LYS A 138 7.80 -17.19 -0.49
C LYS A 138 8.60 -16.34 0.49
N ARG A 139 7.95 -15.38 1.16
CA ARG A 139 8.56 -14.53 2.17
C ARG A 139 8.54 -15.22 3.53
N THR A 140 9.67 -15.16 4.25
CA THR A 140 9.76 -15.71 5.62
C THR A 140 9.05 -14.82 6.64
N LEU A 141 8.73 -15.38 7.81
CA LEU A 141 8.12 -14.65 8.92
C LEU A 141 9.02 -13.51 9.40
N GLY A 142 10.33 -13.75 9.54
CA GLY A 142 11.30 -12.72 9.91
C GLY A 142 11.38 -11.60 8.89
N HIS A 143 11.31 -11.92 7.58
CA HIS A 143 11.24 -10.90 6.54
C HIS A 143 9.96 -10.07 6.65
N LEU A 144 8.80 -10.70 6.87
CA LEU A 144 7.53 -9.99 7.06
C LEU A 144 7.59 -9.06 8.27
N ALA A 145 8.11 -9.55 9.40
CA ALA A 145 8.27 -8.77 10.63
C ALA A 145 9.21 -7.56 10.44
N ASN A 146 10.38 -7.78 9.82
CA ASN A 146 11.35 -6.72 9.53
C ASN A 146 10.79 -5.68 8.54
N HIS A 147 9.99 -6.11 7.57
CA HIS A 147 9.42 -5.23 6.54
C HIS A 147 8.55 -4.13 7.15
N ILE A 148 7.87 -4.38 8.27
CA ILE A 148 7.07 -3.37 8.98
C ILE A 148 7.90 -2.13 9.30
N PHE A 149 9.16 -2.31 9.66
CA PHE A 149 10.08 -1.21 10.02
C PHE A 149 10.85 -0.67 8.81
N ARG A 150 11.06 -1.48 7.75
CA ARG A 150 11.66 -1.01 6.50
C ARG A 150 10.78 0.01 5.77
N ILE A 151 9.47 -0.06 5.94
CA ILE A 151 8.52 0.90 5.34
C ILE A 151 8.78 2.32 5.88
N PRO A 152 8.73 2.61 7.20
CA PRO A 152 9.04 3.94 7.72
C PRO A 152 10.52 4.34 7.55
N GLU A 153 11.46 3.39 7.53
CA GLU A 153 12.86 3.69 7.21
C GLU A 153 13.00 4.23 5.78
N GLY A 154 12.28 3.63 4.82
CA GLY A 154 12.23 4.11 3.43
C GLY A 154 11.56 5.49 3.32
N PHE A 155 10.50 5.75 4.09
CA PHE A 155 9.91 7.08 4.21
C PHE A 155 10.93 8.10 4.72
N LEU A 156 11.64 7.80 5.79
CA LEU A 156 12.67 8.69 6.35
C LEU A 156 13.78 8.99 5.32
N SER A 157 14.20 7.99 4.53
CA SER A 157 15.17 8.22 3.45
C SER A 157 14.66 9.27 2.46
N ALA A 158 13.42 9.14 1.98
CA ALA A 158 12.82 10.10 1.06
C ALA A 158 12.64 11.48 1.72
N ALA A 159 12.15 11.53 2.96
CA ALA A 159 11.91 12.76 3.70
C ALA A 159 13.19 13.55 4.04
N GLN A 160 14.34 12.91 4.01
CA GLN A 160 15.66 13.50 4.25
C GLN A 160 16.43 13.82 2.96
N GLY A 161 15.74 13.84 1.81
CA GLY A 161 16.32 14.22 0.51
C GLY A 161 16.90 13.08 -0.31
N GLY A 162 16.68 11.82 0.13
CA GLY A 162 16.94 10.62 -0.65
C GLY A 162 15.71 10.21 -1.48
N GLU A 163 15.49 8.90 -1.58
CA GLU A 163 14.39 8.33 -2.37
C GLU A 163 13.78 7.14 -1.64
N LEU A 164 12.47 6.93 -1.79
CA LEU A 164 11.81 5.68 -1.44
C LEU A 164 11.98 4.70 -2.61
N SER A 165 13.03 3.90 -2.60
CA SER A 165 13.28 2.90 -3.63
C SER A 165 12.57 1.57 -3.33
N TYR A 166 12.24 0.83 -4.41
CA TYR A 166 11.67 -0.51 -4.26
C TYR A 166 12.66 -1.49 -3.61
N ASP A 167 13.93 -1.46 -4.02
CA ASP A 167 14.98 -2.35 -3.50
C ASP A 167 15.18 -2.18 -2.00
N PHE A 168 15.02 -0.96 -1.50
CA PHE A 168 15.06 -0.67 -0.07
C PHE A 168 13.94 -1.39 0.69
N LEU A 169 12.72 -1.32 0.18
CA LEU A 169 11.56 -1.99 0.79
C LEU A 169 11.64 -3.52 0.67
N ALA A 170 12.23 -4.03 -0.40
CA ALA A 170 12.39 -5.46 -0.63
C ALA A 170 13.49 -6.10 0.22
N LYS A 171 14.31 -5.30 0.91
CA LYS A 171 15.41 -5.78 1.75
C LYS A 171 14.88 -6.62 2.91
N GLY A 172 15.35 -7.84 3.03
CA GLY A 172 15.07 -8.73 4.17
C GLY A 172 15.73 -8.25 5.47
N GLN A 173 15.56 -9.05 6.52
CA GLN A 173 16.24 -8.82 7.79
C GLN A 173 17.76 -8.89 7.64
N ASP A 174 18.47 -8.06 8.38
CA ASP A 174 19.93 -8.10 8.42
C ASP A 174 20.44 -9.38 9.11
N SER A 175 21.64 -9.82 8.74
CA SER A 175 22.21 -11.12 9.19
C SER A 175 22.39 -11.24 10.71
N TRP A 176 22.43 -10.12 11.43
CA TRP A 176 22.52 -10.09 12.89
C TRP A 176 21.18 -10.29 13.60
N MET A 177 20.06 -10.06 12.91
CA MET A 177 18.71 -10.22 13.44
C MET A 177 18.33 -11.71 13.51
N LYS A 178 18.50 -12.34 14.65
CA LYS A 178 18.27 -13.77 14.86
C LYS A 178 16.99 -14.10 15.62
N THR A 179 16.45 -13.13 16.34
CA THR A 179 15.28 -13.27 17.19
C THR A 179 14.23 -12.19 16.90
N GLY A 180 13.00 -12.41 17.34
CA GLY A 180 11.97 -11.36 17.30
C GLY A 180 12.40 -10.10 18.07
N ASP A 181 13.15 -10.26 19.17
CA ASP A 181 13.68 -9.12 19.92
C ASP A 181 14.73 -8.32 19.12
N ASP A 182 15.58 -8.97 18.34
CA ASP A 182 16.53 -8.25 17.48
C ASP A 182 15.81 -7.40 16.42
N ILE A 183 14.76 -7.94 15.80
CA ILE A 183 13.93 -7.22 14.82
C ILE A 183 13.18 -6.08 15.51
N ALA A 184 12.63 -6.32 16.69
CA ALA A 184 11.91 -5.30 17.46
C ALA A 184 12.83 -4.16 17.91
N ARG A 185 14.08 -4.43 18.30
CA ARG A 185 15.09 -3.40 18.62
C ARG A 185 15.42 -2.53 17.43
N PHE A 186 15.57 -3.11 16.24
CA PHE A 186 15.66 -2.30 15.02
C PHE A 186 14.43 -1.39 14.85
N GLY A 187 13.26 -1.92 15.15
CA GLY A 187 12.01 -1.14 15.16
C GLY A 187 12.00 -0.02 16.21
N ASP A 188 12.59 -0.22 17.41
CA ASP A 188 12.74 0.83 18.42
C ASP A 188 13.54 2.02 17.85
N ASP A 189 14.65 1.73 17.15
CA ASP A 189 15.51 2.74 16.54
C ASP A 189 14.77 3.51 15.42
N ILE A 190 14.05 2.81 14.55
CA ILE A 190 13.28 3.44 13.47
C ILE A 190 12.15 4.31 14.03
N ARG A 191 11.43 3.81 15.03
CA ARG A 191 10.37 4.56 15.71
C ARG A 191 10.92 5.86 16.34
N GLN A 192 12.09 5.80 16.95
CA GLN A 192 12.74 6.99 17.50
C GLN A 192 13.15 7.97 16.40
N GLN A 193 13.71 7.48 15.29
CA GLN A 193 14.09 8.31 14.14
C GLN A 193 12.88 9.04 13.51
N VAL A 194 11.70 8.37 13.42
CA VAL A 194 10.46 9.02 12.96
C VAL A 194 10.06 10.17 13.88
N LYS A 195 10.12 9.98 15.21
CA LYS A 195 9.85 11.02 16.18
C LYS A 195 10.82 12.19 16.05
N ASP A 196 12.11 11.89 15.97
CA ASP A 196 13.16 12.91 15.86
C ASP A 196 13.03 13.71 14.56
N TRP A 197 12.69 13.04 13.46
CA TRP A 197 12.40 13.70 12.19
C TRP A 197 11.20 14.63 12.33
N TRP A 198 10.10 14.15 12.90
CA TRP A 198 8.89 14.95 13.08
C TRP A 198 9.14 16.18 13.95
N PHE A 199 9.80 16.02 15.09
CA PHE A 199 10.12 17.15 15.98
C PHE A 199 11.01 18.21 15.33
N LYS A 200 11.87 17.83 14.40
CA LYS A 200 12.72 18.77 13.65
C LYS A 200 11.96 19.48 12.52
N ASN A 201 10.86 18.92 12.08
CA ASN A 201 10.08 19.37 10.93
C ASN A 201 8.61 19.57 11.31
N LEU A 202 8.35 20.20 12.48
CA LEU A 202 6.99 20.48 12.97
C LEU A 202 6.21 21.45 12.08
N ASP A 203 6.82 21.95 11.01
CA ASP A 203 6.20 22.83 10.05
C ASP A 203 5.23 22.03 9.18
N VAL A 204 3.99 22.51 9.08
CA VAL A 204 2.95 21.90 8.24
C VAL A 204 3.41 21.81 6.77
N GLU A 205 4.27 22.73 6.33
CA GLU A 205 4.83 22.74 4.98
C GLU A 205 5.68 21.50 4.66
N CYS A 206 6.26 20.81 5.66
CA CYS A 206 7.08 19.62 5.39
C CYS A 206 6.26 18.48 4.76
N THR A 207 4.95 18.42 5.00
CA THR A 207 4.07 17.38 4.41
C THR A 207 3.70 17.69 2.97
N GLU A 208 3.80 18.96 2.53
CA GLU A 208 3.56 19.40 1.16
C GLU A 208 4.80 19.26 0.25
N THR A 209 5.96 19.00 0.84
CA THR A 209 7.21 18.80 0.11
C THR A 209 7.10 17.59 -0.82
N VAL A 210 7.56 17.74 -2.07
CA VAL A 210 7.61 16.64 -3.03
C VAL A 210 8.85 15.79 -2.77
N VAL A 211 8.66 14.49 -2.70
CA VAL A 211 9.72 13.48 -2.52
C VAL A 211 9.72 12.46 -3.66
N LYS A 212 10.89 11.86 -3.90
CA LYS A 212 11.06 10.84 -4.93
C LYS A 212 10.67 9.46 -4.42
N THR A 213 9.89 8.73 -5.22
CA THR A 213 9.51 7.35 -4.92
C THR A 213 9.63 6.48 -6.17
N TYR A 214 9.69 5.15 -6.00
CA TYR A 214 9.72 4.19 -7.11
C TYR A 214 8.42 4.14 -7.94
N TYR A 215 7.40 4.89 -7.54
CA TYR A 215 6.14 5.06 -8.27
C TYR A 215 5.86 6.52 -8.66
N GLY A 216 6.92 7.33 -8.77
CA GLY A 216 6.90 8.72 -9.20
C GLY A 216 7.13 9.73 -8.06
N ASP A 217 7.18 10.99 -8.42
CA ASP A 217 7.28 12.09 -7.47
C ASP A 217 5.95 12.25 -6.73
N ARG A 218 5.98 12.39 -5.40
CA ARG A 218 4.79 12.42 -4.53
C ARG A 218 4.91 13.49 -3.47
N GLN A 219 3.77 14.02 -3.03
CA GLN A 219 3.75 14.81 -1.81
C GLN A 219 4.18 13.94 -0.61
N MET A 220 4.98 14.48 0.27
CA MET A 220 5.46 13.76 1.46
C MET A 220 4.30 13.26 2.32
N TYR A 221 3.20 14.02 2.38
CA TYR A 221 1.97 13.62 3.04
C TYR A 221 1.44 12.26 2.51
N GLU A 222 1.37 12.08 1.19
CA GLU A 222 0.87 10.84 0.57
C GLU A 222 1.77 9.64 0.92
N VAL A 223 3.09 9.89 0.98
CA VAL A 223 4.07 8.86 1.36
C VAL A 223 3.98 8.53 2.86
N LEU A 224 3.71 9.52 3.71
CA LEU A 224 3.48 9.32 5.14
C LEU A 224 2.19 8.52 5.40
N GLU A 225 1.08 8.90 4.77
CA GLU A 225 -0.18 8.15 4.86
C GLU A 225 0.00 6.69 4.38
N ARG A 226 0.68 6.52 3.23
CA ARG A 226 1.03 5.19 2.72
C ARG A 226 1.87 4.40 3.72
N THR A 227 2.83 5.04 4.36
CA THR A 227 3.67 4.41 5.39
C THR A 227 2.84 3.91 6.56
N CYS A 228 1.89 4.71 7.03
CA CYS A 228 0.98 4.33 8.12
C CYS A 228 0.14 3.12 7.78
N TRP A 229 -0.65 3.18 6.70
CA TRP A 229 -1.55 2.07 6.39
C TRP A 229 -0.80 0.81 5.96
N HIS A 230 0.36 0.93 5.30
CA HIS A 230 1.14 -0.22 4.85
C HIS A 230 1.77 -0.95 6.05
N SER A 231 2.39 -0.22 6.98
CA SER A 231 2.88 -0.81 8.24
C SER A 231 1.73 -1.39 9.06
N GLY A 232 0.61 -0.68 9.15
CA GLY A 232 -0.60 -1.12 9.85
C GLY A 232 -1.15 -2.44 9.29
N GLN A 233 -1.18 -2.59 7.96
CA GLN A 233 -1.63 -3.84 7.34
C GLN A 233 -0.74 -5.04 7.71
N HIS A 234 0.57 -4.84 7.72
CA HIS A 234 1.48 -5.92 8.12
C HIS A 234 1.41 -6.20 9.63
N VAL A 235 1.11 -5.20 10.45
CA VAL A 235 0.84 -5.41 11.89
C VAL A 235 -0.42 -6.27 12.09
N ARG A 236 -1.51 -6.01 11.34
CA ARG A 236 -2.70 -6.87 11.32
C ARG A 236 -2.36 -8.30 10.92
N GLN A 237 -1.48 -8.47 9.93
CA GLN A 237 -1.01 -9.79 9.50
C GLN A 237 -0.22 -10.52 10.58
N ILE A 238 0.71 -9.85 11.27
CA ILE A 238 1.45 -10.47 12.39
C ILE A 238 0.51 -10.85 13.53
N MET A 239 -0.46 -9.98 13.85
CA MET A 239 -1.47 -10.25 14.88
C MET A 239 -2.29 -11.50 14.53
N MET A 240 -2.78 -11.59 13.31
CA MET A 240 -3.50 -12.77 12.81
C MET A 240 -2.65 -14.05 12.86
N LEU A 241 -1.37 -13.98 12.45
CA LEU A 241 -0.46 -15.14 12.50
C LEU A 241 -0.18 -15.60 13.93
N LEU A 242 -0.03 -14.68 14.89
CA LEU A 242 0.10 -15.02 16.30
C LEU A 242 -1.10 -15.83 16.77
N GLU A 243 -2.31 -15.39 16.50
CA GLU A 243 -3.55 -16.03 16.93
C GLU A 243 -3.81 -17.36 16.19
N GLU A 244 -3.80 -17.34 14.87
CA GLU A 244 -4.28 -18.45 14.05
C GLU A 244 -3.21 -19.53 13.83
N ASP A 245 -1.94 -19.13 13.60
CA ASP A 245 -0.89 -20.06 13.22
C ASP A 245 -0.09 -20.54 14.44
N PHE A 246 0.03 -19.71 15.49
CA PHE A 246 0.83 -20.03 16.66
C PHE A 246 0.02 -20.20 17.94
N GLY A 247 -1.27 -19.85 17.96
CA GLY A 247 -2.11 -19.92 19.15
C GLY A 247 -1.66 -18.98 20.27
N ILE A 248 -0.97 -17.89 19.93
CA ILE A 248 -0.45 -16.88 20.84
C ILE A 248 -1.38 -15.67 20.83
N GLN A 249 -1.90 -15.29 22.00
CA GLN A 249 -2.69 -14.08 22.12
C GLN A 249 -1.78 -12.84 21.97
N PRO A 250 -2.06 -11.91 21.01
CA PRO A 250 -1.30 -10.68 20.89
C PRO A 250 -1.36 -9.81 22.15
N ASP A 251 -0.23 -9.27 22.56
CA ASP A 251 -0.18 -8.37 23.71
C ASP A 251 -0.80 -7.00 23.35
N GLN A 252 -1.90 -6.63 24.04
CA GLN A 252 -2.67 -5.43 23.77
C GLN A 252 -3.08 -5.32 22.28
N PRO A 253 -3.96 -6.22 21.78
CA PRO A 253 -4.30 -6.30 20.38
C PRO A 253 -4.95 -5.00 19.89
N LEU A 254 -4.56 -4.57 18.69
CA LEU A 254 -5.20 -3.46 18.01
C LEU A 254 -6.56 -3.90 17.44
N THR A 255 -7.51 -2.98 17.46
CA THR A 255 -8.86 -3.15 16.92
C THR A 255 -9.02 -2.39 15.58
N ALA A 256 -10.14 -2.57 14.91
CA ALA A 256 -10.44 -1.80 13.70
C ALA A 256 -10.46 -0.28 13.96
N ASP A 257 -10.89 0.14 15.14
CA ASP A 257 -10.97 1.55 15.53
C ASP A 257 -9.58 2.20 15.64
N ASP A 258 -8.55 1.41 15.97
CA ASP A 258 -7.17 1.89 16.05
C ASP A 258 -6.57 2.24 14.66
N PHE A 259 -7.20 1.82 13.58
CA PHE A 259 -6.84 2.13 12.20
C PHE A 259 -7.80 3.12 11.54
N ALA A 260 -8.75 3.68 12.30
CA ALA A 260 -9.76 4.59 11.76
C ALA A 260 -9.11 5.80 11.05
N GLY A 261 -9.60 6.11 9.86
CA GLY A 261 -9.08 7.19 9.03
C GLY A 261 -7.96 6.78 8.08
N LEU A 262 -7.33 5.60 8.25
CA LEU A 262 -6.39 5.06 7.27
C LEU A 262 -7.11 4.30 6.15
N PRO A 263 -6.65 4.39 4.89
CA PRO A 263 -7.23 3.67 3.76
C PRO A 263 -6.78 2.20 3.77
N MET A 264 -7.17 1.46 4.81
CA MET A 264 -6.80 0.05 5.00
C MET A 264 -7.51 -0.85 3.97
N PRO A 265 -6.87 -1.94 3.50
CA PRO A 265 -7.61 -3.01 2.85
C PRO A 265 -8.59 -3.67 3.84
N GLU A 266 -9.72 -4.15 3.34
CA GLU A 266 -10.70 -4.86 4.19
C GLU A 266 -10.13 -6.19 4.69
N LYS A 267 -9.56 -6.98 3.77
CA LYS A 267 -8.94 -8.26 4.11
C LYS A 267 -7.58 -8.08 4.76
N THR A 268 -7.34 -8.84 5.82
CA THR A 268 -6.02 -8.92 6.46
C THR A 268 -5.04 -9.71 5.60
N TRP A 269 -5.49 -10.78 4.94
CA TRP A 269 -4.67 -11.67 4.14
C TRP A 269 -5.24 -11.85 2.74
N ASP A 270 -4.35 -11.97 1.77
CA ASP A 270 -4.68 -12.33 0.40
C ASP A 270 -4.48 -13.84 0.24
N ASP A 271 -5.57 -14.59 0.06
CA ASP A 271 -5.56 -16.05 0.01
C ASP A 271 -5.05 -16.61 -1.33
N GLU A 272 -4.79 -15.74 -2.31
CA GLU A 272 -4.28 -16.18 -3.60
C GLU A 272 -2.84 -16.74 -3.45
N PRO A 273 -2.54 -17.91 -4.02
CA PRO A 273 -1.21 -18.53 -3.90
C PRO A 273 -0.16 -17.74 -4.70
N GLU A 274 1.00 -17.61 -4.11
CA GLU A 274 2.19 -17.00 -4.71
C GLU A 274 2.93 -17.97 -5.67
#